data_184b6638d1b89f36d5a1717742fbcd8b
#
_entry.id   184b6638d1b89f36d5a1717742fbcd8b
#
_cell.length_a   1.000
_cell.length_b   1.000
_cell.length_c   1.000
_cell.angle_alpha   90.00
_cell.angle_beta   90.00
_cell.angle_gamma   90.00
#
_symmetry.space_group_name_H-M   'P 1'
#
loop_
_entity.id
_entity.type
_entity.pdbx_description
1 polymer ?
#
loop_
_entity_poly.entity_id
_entity_poly.type
_entity_poly.pdbx_seq_one_letter_code
_entity_poly.pdbx_strand_id
1 'polypeptide(L)'
;CKKVLTEYDVDVLFNNAGYGLMARFEAIPENDIRKLFDTDVIGTMLVTQQFIPHFKRRKAGVVITTTSLAAIIALPRDGAYGAAKRAQQGMVESLYYELKPFGIKVAALIPGGTKTNFQTPLNDRTGYEEAAERQLRYLLDGNDEFPGPEEAAETVWNIVNDGLDMVNYPADHICRRLYAEYTGMKYEEFKRKFYSRLFE
;
A
#
# COMPACT_ATOMS: atom_id res chain seq x y z
N CYS A 1 0.28 13.18 17.74
CA CYS A 1 -1.15 13.34 17.41
C CYS A 1 -1.82 14.38 18.29
N LYS A 2 -1.90 14.18 19.64
CA LYS A 2 -2.64 15.09 20.54
C LYS A 2 -2.23 16.56 20.38
N LYS A 3 -0.92 16.87 20.40
CA LYS A 3 -0.41 18.25 20.20
C LYS A 3 -0.89 18.84 18.86
N VAL A 4 -0.81 18.10 17.77
CA VAL A 4 -1.29 18.56 16.44
C VAL A 4 -2.78 18.92 16.49
N LEU A 5 -3.61 18.06 17.08
CA LEU A 5 -5.06 18.26 17.17
C LEU A 5 -5.50 19.38 18.14
N THR A 6 -4.58 19.86 19.00
CA THR A 6 -4.85 21.06 19.84
C THR A 6 -4.42 22.36 19.16
N GLU A 7 -3.50 22.30 18.21
CA GLU A 7 -2.93 23.48 17.54
C GLU A 7 -3.54 23.72 16.14
N TYR A 8 -4.04 22.66 15.49
CA TYR A 8 -4.50 22.71 14.09
C TYR A 8 -5.85 22.04 13.90
N ASP A 9 -6.63 22.59 12.99
CA ASP A 9 -7.85 21.98 12.48
C ASP A 9 -7.49 21.13 11.25
N VAL A 10 -7.27 19.84 11.48
CA VAL A 10 -6.76 18.91 10.46
C VAL A 10 -7.89 18.43 9.55
N ASP A 11 -7.72 18.54 8.24
CA ASP A 11 -8.66 18.07 7.22
C ASP A 11 -8.27 16.70 6.64
N VAL A 12 -6.97 16.42 6.55
CA VAL A 12 -6.45 15.21 5.91
C VAL A 12 -5.43 14.53 6.82
N LEU A 13 -5.62 13.25 7.07
CA LEU A 13 -4.61 12.36 7.64
C LEU A 13 -4.03 11.50 6.50
N PHE A 14 -2.73 11.66 6.24
CA PHE A 14 -2.01 10.83 5.28
C PHE A 14 -1.02 9.92 6.00
N ASN A 15 -1.40 8.66 6.18
CA ASN A 15 -0.54 7.60 6.71
C ASN A 15 0.38 7.10 5.60
N ASN A 16 1.57 7.65 5.52
CA ASN A 16 2.55 7.32 4.48
C ASN A 16 3.82 6.66 5.02
N ALA A 17 4.08 6.74 6.32
CA ALA A 17 5.25 6.14 6.92
C ALA A 17 5.24 4.62 6.77
N GLY A 18 6.39 4.05 6.38
CA GLY A 18 6.55 2.62 6.19
C GLY A 18 7.84 2.28 5.48
N TYR A 19 8.19 1.00 5.47
CA TYR A 19 9.36 0.49 4.76
C TYR A 19 9.11 -0.93 4.23
N GLY A 20 9.96 -1.41 3.32
CA GLY A 20 9.87 -2.74 2.72
C GLY A 20 10.74 -3.78 3.40
N LEU A 21 10.38 -5.05 3.23
CA LEU A 21 11.18 -6.19 3.65
C LEU A 21 10.97 -7.30 2.63
N MET A 22 12.04 -7.64 1.90
CA MET A 22 12.02 -8.59 0.79
C MET A 22 13.05 -9.70 1.02
N ALA A 23 12.61 -10.87 1.43
CA ALA A 23 13.49 -12.02 1.63
C ALA A 23 12.71 -13.33 1.54
N ARG A 24 13.43 -14.44 1.40
CA ARG A 24 12.85 -15.77 1.60
C ARG A 24 12.21 -15.81 3.00
N PHE A 25 10.99 -16.29 3.07
CA PHE A 25 10.19 -16.19 4.29
C PHE A 25 10.88 -16.85 5.51
N GLU A 26 11.52 -17.99 5.30
CA GLU A 26 12.26 -18.72 6.35
C GLU A 26 13.57 -18.02 6.78
N ALA A 27 14.05 -17.05 6.01
CA ALA A 27 15.29 -16.32 6.28
C ALA A 27 15.05 -14.98 7.00
N ILE A 28 13.80 -14.60 7.24
CA ILE A 28 13.48 -13.32 7.88
C ILE A 28 13.65 -13.43 9.40
N PRO A 29 14.51 -12.62 10.02
CA PRO A 29 14.62 -12.58 11.48
C PRO A 29 13.31 -12.15 12.13
N GLU A 30 12.93 -12.80 13.24
CA GLU A 30 11.71 -12.47 14.00
C GLU A 30 11.64 -10.97 14.34
N ASN A 31 12.75 -10.39 14.77
CA ASN A 31 12.82 -9.00 15.15
C ASN A 31 12.51 -8.03 13.98
N ASP A 32 12.86 -8.42 12.76
CA ASP A 32 12.56 -7.60 11.57
C ASP A 32 11.08 -7.69 11.18
N ILE A 33 10.46 -8.87 11.35
CA ILE A 33 9.00 -9.02 11.21
C ILE A 33 8.28 -8.12 12.22
N ARG A 34 8.67 -8.19 13.50
CA ARG A 34 8.04 -7.37 14.55
C ARG A 34 8.16 -5.87 14.26
N LYS A 35 9.35 -5.40 13.94
CA LYS A 35 9.60 -3.98 13.61
C LYS A 35 8.79 -3.52 12.39
N LEU A 36 8.68 -4.37 11.36
CA LEU A 36 7.86 -4.07 10.20
C LEU A 36 6.39 -3.86 10.60
N PHE A 37 5.84 -4.80 11.38
CA PHE A 37 4.46 -4.70 11.84
C PHE A 37 4.25 -3.54 12.80
N ASP A 38 5.19 -3.28 13.70
CA ASP A 38 5.12 -2.14 14.62
C ASP A 38 5.05 -0.82 13.86
N THR A 39 5.85 -0.66 12.80
CA THR A 39 5.87 0.56 12.01
C THR A 39 4.67 0.65 11.06
N ASP A 40 4.55 -0.33 10.15
CA ASP A 40 3.61 -0.24 9.03
C ASP A 40 2.17 -0.49 9.47
N VAL A 41 1.94 -1.38 10.44
CA VAL A 41 0.59 -1.78 10.85
C VAL A 41 0.17 -1.07 12.13
N ILE A 42 0.86 -1.36 13.25
CA ILE A 42 0.44 -0.86 14.57
C ILE A 42 0.54 0.66 14.62
N GLY A 43 1.65 1.24 14.13
CA GLY A 43 1.84 2.69 14.04
C GLY A 43 0.73 3.38 13.26
N THR A 44 0.40 2.85 12.08
CA THR A 44 -0.69 3.36 11.23
C THR A 44 -2.04 3.30 11.96
N MET A 45 -2.36 2.15 12.59
CA MET A 45 -3.62 1.98 13.34
C MET A 45 -3.71 2.97 14.50
N LEU A 46 -2.66 3.09 15.32
CA LEU A 46 -2.64 3.98 16.48
C LEU A 46 -2.76 5.45 16.09
N VAL A 47 -2.10 5.88 15.03
CA VAL A 47 -2.22 7.26 14.51
C VAL A 47 -3.64 7.49 14.03
N THR A 48 -4.17 6.63 13.18
CA THR A 48 -5.53 6.75 12.64
C THR A 48 -6.57 6.83 13.75
N GLN A 49 -6.47 5.97 14.77
CA GLN A 49 -7.35 5.95 15.93
C GLN A 49 -7.41 7.31 16.66
N GLN A 50 -6.29 8.05 16.72
CA GLN A 50 -6.26 9.36 17.39
C GLN A 50 -6.99 10.46 16.60
N PHE A 51 -7.05 10.37 15.25
CA PHE A 51 -7.69 11.38 14.41
C PHE A 51 -9.18 11.14 14.17
N ILE A 52 -9.66 9.91 14.23
CA ILE A 52 -11.09 9.56 14.00
C ILE A 52 -12.06 10.41 14.86
N PRO A 53 -11.86 10.60 16.18
CA PRO A 53 -12.78 11.42 16.98
C PRO A 53 -12.84 12.88 16.52
N HIS A 54 -11.73 13.43 16.03
CA HIS A 54 -11.66 14.78 15.49
C HIS A 54 -12.52 14.90 14.22
N PHE A 55 -12.34 14.02 13.25
CA PHE A 55 -13.12 14.01 12.02
C PHE A 55 -14.61 13.75 12.26
N LYS A 56 -14.95 12.83 13.17
CA LYS A 56 -16.35 12.55 13.53
C LYS A 56 -17.06 13.78 14.12
N ARG A 57 -16.39 14.57 14.96
CA ARG A 57 -16.97 15.82 15.50
C ARG A 57 -17.21 16.86 14.40
N ARG A 58 -16.29 16.95 13.44
CA ARG A 58 -16.40 17.89 12.29
C ARG A 58 -17.38 17.40 11.23
N LYS A 59 -17.73 16.12 11.22
CA LYS A 59 -18.47 15.44 10.14
C LYS A 59 -17.82 15.65 8.76
N ALA A 60 -16.51 15.74 8.74
CA ALA A 60 -15.69 15.94 7.57
C ALA A 60 -14.25 15.47 7.84
N GLY A 61 -13.57 15.01 6.81
CA GLY A 61 -12.16 14.63 6.85
C GLY A 61 -11.82 13.59 5.81
N VAL A 62 -10.53 13.44 5.56
CA VAL A 62 -9.99 12.42 4.64
C VAL A 62 -8.90 11.63 5.34
N VAL A 63 -9.00 10.31 5.30
CA VAL A 63 -7.96 9.39 5.78
C VAL A 63 -7.41 8.64 4.57
N ILE A 64 -6.13 8.87 4.27
CA ILE A 64 -5.41 8.19 3.20
C ILE A 64 -4.36 7.29 3.85
N THR A 65 -4.25 6.05 3.39
CA THR A 65 -3.20 5.12 3.83
C THR A 65 -2.45 4.59 2.61
N THR A 66 -1.13 4.77 2.58
CA THR A 66 -0.26 4.15 1.58
C THR A 66 -0.15 2.66 1.86
N THR A 67 -0.90 1.87 1.11
CA THR A 67 -0.80 0.41 1.09
C THR A 67 0.28 -0.01 0.08
N SER A 68 0.01 -0.93 -0.80
CA SER A 68 0.94 -1.35 -1.86
C SER A 68 0.23 -2.26 -2.85
N LEU A 69 0.76 -2.39 -4.05
CA LEU A 69 0.40 -3.49 -4.96
C LEU A 69 0.59 -4.86 -4.28
N ALA A 70 1.58 -5.00 -3.38
CA ALA A 70 1.79 -6.20 -2.57
C ALA A 70 0.64 -6.53 -1.61
N ALA A 71 -0.23 -5.56 -1.30
CA ALA A 71 -1.48 -5.80 -0.57
C ALA A 71 -2.55 -6.50 -1.43
N ILE A 72 -2.46 -6.38 -2.74
CA ILE A 72 -3.42 -6.90 -3.70
C ILE A 72 -2.88 -8.17 -4.37
N ILE A 73 -1.68 -8.07 -4.93
CA ILE A 73 -1.00 -9.15 -5.65
C ILE A 73 0.14 -9.69 -4.78
N ALA A 74 0.10 -10.97 -4.44
CA ALA A 74 1.20 -11.59 -3.72
C ALA A 74 2.42 -11.73 -4.63
N LEU A 75 3.56 -11.21 -4.19
CA LEU A 75 4.84 -11.28 -4.87
C LEU A 75 5.78 -12.25 -4.14
N PRO A 76 6.63 -13.00 -4.85
CA PRO A 76 7.68 -13.79 -4.21
C PRO A 76 8.58 -12.91 -3.33
N ARG A 77 9.05 -13.44 -2.21
CA ARG A 77 9.89 -12.76 -1.20
C ARG A 77 9.21 -11.64 -0.40
N ASP A 78 7.99 -11.26 -0.74
CA ASP A 78 7.23 -10.21 -0.04
C ASP A 78 6.29 -10.76 1.04
N GLY A 79 6.49 -11.99 1.51
CA GLY A 79 5.55 -12.64 2.42
C GLY A 79 5.23 -11.83 3.68
N ALA A 80 6.23 -11.29 4.37
CA ALA A 80 6.03 -10.47 5.56
C ALA A 80 5.52 -9.06 5.20
N TYR A 81 6.13 -8.42 4.19
CA TYR A 81 5.72 -7.09 3.72
C TYR A 81 4.29 -7.10 3.15
N GLY A 82 3.98 -8.06 2.28
CA GLY A 82 2.64 -8.22 1.74
C GLY A 82 1.58 -8.48 2.81
N ALA A 83 1.93 -9.24 3.87
CA ALA A 83 1.04 -9.44 5.01
C ALA A 83 0.78 -8.12 5.76
N ALA A 84 1.82 -7.32 6.02
CA ALA A 84 1.68 -6.02 6.66
C ALA A 84 0.82 -5.05 5.81
N LYS A 85 1.06 -4.99 4.50
CA LYS A 85 0.28 -4.14 3.58
C LYS A 85 -1.18 -4.61 3.42
N ARG A 86 -1.43 -5.92 3.48
CA ARG A 86 -2.81 -6.46 3.53
C ARG A 86 -3.52 -6.13 4.83
N ALA A 87 -2.81 -6.09 5.96
CA ALA A 87 -3.38 -5.64 7.23
C ALA A 87 -3.82 -4.17 7.14
N GLN A 88 -3.00 -3.29 6.56
CA GLN A 88 -3.38 -1.90 6.29
C GLN A 88 -4.58 -1.81 5.33
N GLN A 89 -4.61 -2.60 4.26
CA GLN A 89 -5.71 -2.64 3.30
C GLN A 89 -7.03 -3.05 3.97
N GLY A 90 -7.01 -4.13 4.77
CA GLY A 90 -8.19 -4.56 5.52
C GLY A 90 -8.71 -3.53 6.51
N MET A 91 -7.80 -2.80 7.18
CA MET A 91 -8.16 -1.65 8.03
C MET A 91 -8.88 -0.57 7.22
N VAL A 92 -8.32 -0.16 6.07
CA VAL A 92 -8.92 0.87 5.21
C VAL A 92 -10.32 0.48 4.75
N GLU A 93 -10.49 -0.76 4.29
CA GLU A 93 -11.77 -1.27 3.81
C GLU A 93 -12.83 -1.32 4.92
N SER A 94 -12.45 -1.69 6.14
CA SER A 94 -13.36 -1.65 7.30
C SER A 94 -13.73 -0.22 7.68
N LEU A 95 -12.74 0.67 7.77
CA LEU A 95 -12.96 2.07 8.13
C LEU A 95 -13.81 2.84 7.12
N TYR A 96 -13.80 2.45 5.84
CA TYR A 96 -14.72 3.03 4.85
C TYR A 96 -16.18 2.90 5.30
N TYR A 97 -16.61 1.71 5.75
CA TYR A 97 -17.99 1.51 6.23
C TYR A 97 -18.26 2.24 7.54
N GLU A 98 -17.29 2.25 8.45
CA GLU A 98 -17.45 2.87 9.77
C GLU A 98 -17.50 4.40 9.73
N LEU A 99 -16.79 5.03 8.79
CA LEU A 99 -16.57 6.47 8.76
C LEU A 99 -17.41 7.20 7.71
N LYS A 100 -17.86 6.51 6.67
CA LYS A 100 -18.75 7.06 5.65
C LYS A 100 -20.03 7.72 6.21
N PRO A 101 -20.74 7.16 7.22
CA PRO A 101 -21.92 7.81 7.81
C PRO A 101 -21.62 9.17 8.48
N PHE A 102 -20.35 9.46 8.75
CA PHE A 102 -19.90 10.73 9.33
C PHE A 102 -19.37 11.71 8.27
N GLY A 103 -19.49 11.41 6.97
CA GLY A 103 -18.96 12.25 5.91
C GLY A 103 -17.44 12.24 5.80
N ILE A 104 -16.79 11.19 6.31
CA ILE A 104 -15.33 11.05 6.29
C ILE A 104 -14.95 10.11 5.13
N LYS A 105 -14.09 10.58 4.22
CA LYS A 105 -13.54 9.78 3.14
C LYS A 105 -12.38 8.92 3.65
N VAL A 106 -12.35 7.65 3.26
CA VAL A 106 -11.26 6.73 3.57
C VAL A 106 -10.74 6.10 2.29
N ALA A 107 -9.43 6.16 2.06
CA ALA A 107 -8.83 5.70 0.82
C ALA A 107 -7.50 4.97 1.04
N ALA A 108 -7.28 3.92 0.25
CA ALA A 108 -6.00 3.27 0.06
C ALA A 108 -5.30 3.86 -1.17
N LEU A 109 -4.14 4.46 -0.98
CA LEU A 109 -3.20 4.76 -2.05
C LEU A 109 -2.39 3.48 -2.31
N ILE A 110 -2.39 2.97 -3.54
CA ILE A 110 -1.80 1.68 -3.89
C ILE A 110 -0.66 1.87 -4.89
N PRO A 111 0.59 2.12 -4.46
CA PRO A 111 1.74 2.18 -5.36
C PRO A 111 2.08 0.80 -5.92
N GLY A 112 2.44 0.76 -7.21
CA GLY A 112 2.94 -0.45 -7.88
C GLY A 112 4.45 -0.57 -7.84
N GLY A 113 5.12 0.57 -7.94
CA GLY A 113 6.56 0.73 -7.85
C GLY A 113 6.90 2.18 -8.15
N THR A 114 7.59 2.84 -7.25
CA THR A 114 7.88 4.28 -7.36
C THR A 114 9.34 4.54 -7.04
N LYS A 115 10.02 5.28 -7.90
CA LYS A 115 11.43 5.69 -7.71
C LYS A 115 11.51 6.74 -6.60
N THR A 116 11.81 6.30 -5.39
CA THR A 116 11.91 7.13 -4.18
C THR A 116 13.03 6.63 -3.27
N ASN A 117 13.19 7.28 -2.12
CA ASN A 117 14.07 6.80 -1.05
C ASN A 117 13.42 5.72 -0.16
N PHE A 118 12.45 4.97 -0.68
CA PHE A 118 11.79 3.90 0.08
C PHE A 118 12.80 2.85 0.55
N GLN A 119 12.86 2.64 1.84
CA GLN A 119 13.84 1.75 2.45
C GLN A 119 13.39 0.30 2.37
N THR A 120 14.32 -0.57 1.97
CA THR A 120 14.15 -2.03 2.03
C THR A 120 15.42 -2.61 2.67
N PRO A 121 15.56 -2.49 4.01
CA PRO A 121 16.81 -2.84 4.71
C PRO A 121 17.19 -4.31 4.59
N LEU A 122 16.22 -5.20 4.38
CA LEU A 122 16.47 -6.59 4.02
C LEU A 122 15.93 -6.85 2.63
N ASN A 123 16.84 -7.08 1.66
CA ASN A 123 16.52 -7.44 0.28
C ASN A 123 17.37 -8.63 -0.15
N ASP A 124 16.98 -9.83 0.31
CA ASP A 124 17.68 -11.10 -0.03
C ASP A 124 17.02 -11.74 -1.25
N ARG A 125 17.82 -11.98 -2.30
CA ARG A 125 17.40 -12.64 -3.55
C ARG A 125 17.87 -14.08 -3.68
N THR A 126 18.58 -14.61 -2.67
CA THR A 126 19.19 -15.94 -2.71
C THR A 126 18.21 -17.02 -3.14
N GLY A 127 18.50 -17.72 -4.22
CA GLY A 127 17.66 -18.77 -4.81
C GLY A 127 16.44 -18.28 -5.58
N TYR A 128 16.27 -16.95 -5.77
CA TYR A 128 15.18 -16.32 -6.53
C TYR A 128 15.71 -15.25 -7.50
N GLU A 129 16.98 -15.28 -7.84
CA GLU A 129 17.64 -14.25 -8.65
C GLU A 129 16.93 -14.08 -9.99
N GLU A 130 16.75 -15.17 -10.73
CA GLU A 130 16.08 -15.15 -12.03
C GLU A 130 14.60 -14.76 -11.92
N ALA A 131 13.88 -15.33 -10.94
CA ALA A 131 12.48 -14.96 -10.71
C ALA A 131 12.32 -13.48 -10.32
N ALA A 132 13.27 -12.93 -9.55
CA ALA A 132 13.29 -11.51 -9.20
C ALA A 132 13.53 -10.62 -10.43
N GLU A 133 14.39 -11.03 -11.35
CA GLU A 133 14.60 -10.31 -12.61
C GLU A 133 13.37 -10.37 -13.53
N ARG A 134 12.75 -11.54 -13.66
CA ARG A 134 11.51 -11.70 -14.43
C ARG A 134 10.38 -10.86 -13.82
N GLN A 135 10.27 -10.84 -12.48
CA GLN A 135 9.32 -9.99 -11.77
C GLN A 135 9.56 -8.51 -12.08
N LEU A 136 10.81 -8.05 -12.03
CA LEU A 136 11.16 -6.67 -12.33
C LEU A 136 10.80 -6.31 -13.77
N ARG A 137 11.17 -7.14 -14.75
CA ARG A 137 10.79 -6.94 -16.16
C ARG A 137 9.28 -6.87 -16.35
N TYR A 138 8.53 -7.74 -15.67
CA TYR A 138 7.07 -7.73 -15.73
C TYR A 138 6.45 -6.46 -15.11
N LEU A 139 6.99 -6.00 -13.99
CA LEU A 139 6.53 -4.76 -13.37
C LEU A 139 6.81 -3.56 -14.26
N LEU A 140 8.00 -3.47 -14.82
CA LEU A 140 8.43 -2.34 -15.66
C LEU A 140 7.75 -2.29 -17.03
N ASP A 141 7.31 -3.43 -17.57
CA ASP A 141 6.56 -3.52 -18.85
C ASP A 141 7.25 -2.79 -20.02
N GLY A 142 8.55 -2.97 -20.15
CA GLY A 142 9.37 -2.34 -21.20
C GLY A 142 9.90 -0.94 -20.86
N ASN A 143 9.61 -0.40 -19.69
CA ASN A 143 10.26 0.81 -19.20
C ASN A 143 11.61 0.49 -18.56
N ASP A 144 12.55 1.45 -18.59
CA ASP A 144 13.88 1.27 -18.01
C ASP A 144 13.87 1.39 -16.48
N GLU A 145 12.93 2.15 -15.91
CA GLU A 145 12.84 2.40 -14.47
C GLU A 145 11.40 2.61 -13.99
N PHE A 146 11.20 2.55 -12.68
CA PHE A 146 9.93 2.90 -12.06
C PHE A 146 9.61 4.38 -12.21
N PRO A 147 8.31 4.77 -12.27
CA PRO A 147 7.90 6.17 -12.31
C PRO A 147 8.37 6.94 -11.08
N GLY A 148 8.52 8.24 -11.23
CA GLY A 148 8.76 9.15 -10.11
C GLY A 148 7.56 9.24 -9.14
N PRO A 149 7.70 9.96 -8.02
CA PRO A 149 6.63 10.11 -7.05
C PRO A 149 5.47 11.01 -7.51
N GLU A 150 5.60 11.67 -8.66
CA GLU A 150 4.64 12.66 -9.18
C GLU A 150 3.28 12.03 -9.46
N GLU A 151 3.24 10.82 -10.05
CA GLU A 151 1.98 10.11 -10.32
C GLU A 151 1.24 9.77 -9.02
N ALA A 152 1.99 9.33 -7.99
CA ALA A 152 1.41 9.05 -6.69
C ALA A 152 0.92 10.32 -5.99
N ALA A 153 1.66 11.43 -6.11
CA ALA A 153 1.27 12.73 -5.55
C ALA A 153 0.00 13.28 -6.22
N GLU A 154 -0.11 13.17 -7.55
CA GLU A 154 -1.32 13.52 -8.28
C GLU A 154 -2.51 12.66 -7.83
N THR A 155 -2.29 11.37 -7.63
CA THR A 155 -3.35 10.48 -7.13
C THR A 155 -3.80 10.88 -5.72
N VAL A 156 -2.88 11.27 -4.82
CA VAL A 156 -3.23 11.81 -3.49
C VAL A 156 -4.05 13.09 -3.61
N TRP A 157 -3.64 14.00 -4.51
CA TRP A 157 -4.40 15.22 -4.78
C TRP A 157 -5.83 14.91 -5.24
N ASN A 158 -5.97 13.96 -6.16
CA ASN A 158 -7.27 13.53 -6.66
C ASN A 158 -8.12 12.90 -5.55
N ILE A 159 -7.54 12.05 -4.68
CA ILE A 159 -8.27 11.47 -3.53
C ILE A 159 -8.92 12.57 -2.69
N VAL A 160 -8.22 13.67 -2.46
CA VAL A 160 -8.74 14.78 -1.65
C VAL A 160 -9.83 15.56 -2.37
N ASN A 161 -9.76 15.71 -3.70
CA ASN A 161 -10.55 16.70 -4.45
C ASN A 161 -11.58 16.11 -5.43
N ASP A 162 -11.53 14.82 -5.78
CA ASP A 162 -12.34 14.25 -6.86
C ASP A 162 -13.83 14.02 -6.50
N GLY A 163 -14.17 14.04 -5.23
CA GLY A 163 -15.52 13.74 -4.76
C GLY A 163 -16.01 12.30 -5.01
N LEU A 164 -15.15 11.40 -5.52
CA LEU A 164 -15.51 10.03 -5.82
C LEU A 164 -15.66 9.18 -4.57
N ASP A 165 -16.63 8.28 -4.60
CA ASP A 165 -16.85 7.28 -3.55
C ASP A 165 -16.06 5.99 -3.86
N MET A 166 -14.74 6.11 -3.84
CA MET A 166 -13.81 5.01 -4.09
C MET A 166 -12.96 4.73 -2.84
N VAL A 167 -12.57 3.47 -2.65
CA VAL A 167 -11.65 3.04 -1.58
C VAL A 167 -10.24 2.85 -2.13
N ASN A 168 -10.10 2.20 -3.28
CA ASN A 168 -8.83 1.80 -3.85
C ASN A 168 -8.38 2.75 -4.96
N TYR A 169 -7.22 3.36 -4.78
CA TYR A 169 -6.60 4.28 -5.74
C TYR A 169 -5.23 3.76 -6.19
N PRO A 170 -5.15 3.05 -7.33
CA PRO A 170 -3.87 2.69 -7.94
C PRO A 170 -3.05 3.95 -8.23
N ALA A 171 -1.87 4.06 -7.63
CA ALA A 171 -1.12 5.30 -7.54
C ALA A 171 -0.35 5.67 -8.81
N ASP A 172 0.02 4.66 -9.59
CA ASP A 172 0.86 4.81 -10.78
C ASP A 172 0.38 3.92 -11.93
N HIS A 173 0.93 4.15 -13.12
CA HIS A 173 0.53 3.40 -14.33
C HIS A 173 0.81 1.90 -14.19
N ILE A 174 1.87 1.48 -13.47
CA ILE A 174 2.19 0.08 -13.22
C ILE A 174 1.10 -0.55 -12.36
N CYS A 175 0.73 0.12 -11.26
CA CYS A 175 -0.33 -0.35 -10.40
C CYS A 175 -1.68 -0.38 -11.13
N ARG A 176 -2.02 0.65 -11.89
CA ARG A 176 -3.27 0.70 -12.68
C ARG A 176 -3.39 -0.50 -13.62
N ARG A 177 -2.31 -0.80 -14.36
CA ARG A 177 -2.27 -1.96 -15.27
C ARG A 177 -2.46 -3.28 -14.54
N LEU A 178 -1.66 -3.53 -13.49
CA LEU A 178 -1.66 -4.79 -12.77
C LEU A 178 -2.93 -5.00 -11.93
N TYR A 179 -3.45 -3.93 -11.36
CA TYR A 179 -4.71 -3.95 -10.64
C TYR A 179 -5.88 -4.31 -11.57
N ALA A 180 -5.92 -3.71 -12.77
CA ALA A 180 -6.91 -4.04 -13.79
C ALA A 180 -6.77 -5.50 -14.27
N GLU A 181 -5.56 -6.00 -14.50
CA GLU A 181 -5.32 -7.39 -14.86
C GLU A 181 -5.79 -8.35 -13.76
N TYR A 182 -5.46 -8.07 -12.50
CA TYR A 182 -5.86 -8.88 -11.35
C TYR A 182 -7.37 -8.91 -11.14
N THR A 183 -8.04 -7.77 -11.22
CA THR A 183 -9.50 -7.68 -11.01
C THR A 183 -10.31 -8.14 -12.21
N GLY A 184 -9.71 -8.17 -13.41
CA GLY A 184 -10.34 -8.59 -14.66
C GLY A 184 -10.40 -10.11 -14.87
N MET A 185 -9.82 -10.93 -13.99
CA MET A 185 -9.81 -12.40 -14.12
C MET A 185 -10.08 -13.10 -12.78
N LYS A 186 -10.32 -14.41 -12.84
CA LYS A 186 -10.49 -15.23 -11.62
C LYS A 186 -9.16 -15.33 -10.88
N TYR A 187 -9.22 -15.28 -9.54
CA TYR A 187 -8.04 -15.33 -8.68
C TYR A 187 -7.07 -16.48 -9.02
N GLU A 188 -7.57 -17.70 -9.15
CA GLU A 188 -6.73 -18.88 -9.46
C GLU A 188 -6.13 -18.84 -10.87
N GLU A 189 -6.80 -18.22 -11.82
CA GLU A 189 -6.30 -18.00 -13.18
C GLU A 189 -5.14 -17.01 -13.16
N PHE A 190 -5.32 -15.88 -12.45
CA PHE A 190 -4.25 -14.90 -12.26
C PHE A 190 -3.02 -15.55 -11.62
N LYS A 191 -3.21 -16.35 -10.56
CA LYS A 191 -2.11 -17.02 -9.86
C LYS A 191 -1.29 -17.93 -10.77
N ARG A 192 -1.95 -18.78 -11.58
CA ARG A 192 -1.27 -19.67 -12.53
C ARG A 192 -0.49 -18.86 -13.58
N LYS A 193 -1.14 -17.86 -14.18
CA LYS A 193 -0.52 -16.99 -15.18
C LYS A 193 0.69 -16.25 -14.63
N PHE A 194 0.58 -15.75 -13.42
CA PHE A 194 1.66 -15.03 -12.75
C PHE A 194 2.83 -15.95 -12.39
N TYR A 195 2.55 -17.15 -11.88
CA TYR A 195 3.55 -18.17 -11.61
C TYR A 195 4.35 -18.53 -12.86
N SER A 196 3.66 -18.86 -13.96
CA SER A 196 4.30 -19.20 -15.24
C SER A 196 5.26 -18.08 -15.72
N ARG A 197 4.83 -16.82 -15.61
CA ARG A 197 5.69 -15.67 -15.96
C ARG A 197 6.95 -15.53 -15.12
N LEU A 198 6.94 -15.98 -13.88
CA LEU A 198 8.08 -15.83 -12.98
C LEU A 198 9.02 -17.04 -12.99
N PHE A 199 8.51 -18.25 -13.23
CA PHE A 199 9.26 -19.49 -12.99
C PHE A 199 9.36 -20.41 -14.21
N GLU A 200 8.59 -20.17 -15.27
CA GLU A 200 8.62 -20.89 -16.55
C GLU A 200 9.08 -19.97 -17.70
#